data_2961132a9d7ab29c01c0de3e7b5a0974
#
_entry.id   2961132a9d7ab29c01c0de3e7b5a0974
#
_cell.length_a   1.000
_cell.length_b   1.000
_cell.length_c   1.000
_cell.angle_alpha   90.00
_cell.angle_beta   90.00
_cell.angle_gamma   90.00
#
_symmetry.space_group_name_H-M   'P 1'
#
loop_
_entity.id
_entity.type
_entity.pdbx_description
1 polymer ?
#
loop_
_entity_poly.entity_id
_entity_poly.type
_entity_poly.pdbx_seq_one_letter_code
_entity_poly.pdbx_strand_id
1 'polypeptide(L)'
;MEPGQTPPVSDLLLERTWVSLGAPVSFDLNVNAKIERRIVDLRETAQASGITLVLEQVRISPTSVHAILCDATIYDQGSAPNWLSAGVLTTEEEAKDYVQSDASAISIEGCHTLKFPAAQYYNQSGRWTLTVTSLTAPDHAQGQDKQVSGSWVFSFIAPAK
;
A
#
# COMPACT_ATOMS: atom_id res chain seq x y z
N MET A 1 -37.97 22.47 -5.05
CA MET A 1 -36.92 23.16 -4.30
C MET A 1 -37.24 24.64 -4.38
N GLU A 2 -37.51 25.26 -3.27
CA GLU A 2 -37.80 26.70 -3.24
C GLU A 2 -36.49 27.47 -3.53
N PRO A 3 -36.55 28.56 -4.30
CA PRO A 3 -35.39 29.41 -4.52
C PRO A 3 -34.98 30.07 -3.22
N GLY A 4 -33.82 29.72 -2.69
CA GLY A 4 -33.24 30.29 -1.46
C GLY A 4 -32.89 29.27 -0.36
N GLN A 5 -33.14 27.99 -0.56
CA GLN A 5 -32.74 26.98 0.40
C GLN A 5 -31.24 26.67 0.21
N THR A 6 -30.41 27.10 1.18
CA THR A 6 -28.99 26.78 1.19
C THR A 6 -28.84 25.30 1.55
N PRO A 7 -28.20 24.48 0.70
CA PRO A 7 -27.96 23.08 1.02
C PRO A 7 -27.03 22.94 2.24
N PRO A 8 -27.07 21.81 2.93
CA PRO A 8 -26.18 21.56 4.06
C PRO A 8 -24.70 21.65 3.63
N VAL A 9 -23.83 21.96 4.58
CA VAL A 9 -22.40 22.21 4.31
C VAL A 9 -21.72 21.05 3.57
N SER A 10 -22.18 19.82 3.76
CA SER A 10 -21.75 18.64 3.04
C SER A 10 -21.96 18.72 1.53
N ASP A 11 -22.98 19.47 1.10
CA ASP A 11 -23.36 19.58 -0.31
C ASP A 11 -22.81 20.86 -0.95
N LEU A 12 -22.18 21.74 -0.17
CA LEU A 12 -21.61 23.00 -0.67
C LEU A 12 -20.59 22.80 -1.79
N LEU A 13 -19.87 21.69 -1.79
CA LEU A 13 -18.94 21.32 -2.86
C LEU A 13 -19.70 20.89 -4.14
N LEU A 14 -20.90 20.33 -3.98
CA LEU A 14 -21.77 19.94 -5.07
C LEU A 14 -22.59 21.12 -5.60
N GLU A 15 -22.89 22.12 -4.74
CA GLU A 15 -23.67 23.29 -5.10
C GLU A 15 -23.06 24.06 -6.30
N ARG A 16 -21.75 24.07 -6.41
CA ARG A 16 -21.03 24.71 -7.52
C ARG A 16 -21.21 24.00 -8.87
N THR A 17 -21.68 22.75 -8.83
CA THR A 17 -21.90 21.92 -10.02
C THR A 17 -23.38 21.71 -10.32
N TRP A 18 -24.28 22.20 -9.43
CA TRP A 18 -25.72 22.11 -9.66
C TRP A 18 -26.16 23.11 -10.71
N VAL A 19 -26.39 22.61 -11.91
CA VAL A 19 -27.11 23.32 -12.95
C VAL A 19 -28.50 22.71 -12.98
N SER A 20 -29.51 23.50 -12.62
CA SER A 20 -30.90 23.08 -12.79
C SER A 20 -31.21 23.06 -14.29
N LEU A 21 -31.15 21.90 -14.91
CA LEU A 21 -31.46 21.72 -16.34
C LEU A 21 -32.94 21.51 -16.59
N GLY A 22 -33.81 21.69 -15.58
CA GLY A 22 -35.23 21.57 -15.70
C GLY A 22 -35.77 20.15 -15.93
N ALA A 23 -34.90 19.17 -16.23
CA ALA A 23 -35.23 17.77 -16.37
C ALA A 23 -34.10 16.90 -15.80
N PRO A 24 -34.41 15.75 -15.20
CA PRO A 24 -33.40 14.83 -14.73
C PRO A 24 -32.61 14.29 -15.91
N VAL A 25 -31.28 14.38 -15.81
CA VAL A 25 -30.33 13.75 -16.74
C VAL A 25 -29.89 12.44 -16.13
N SER A 26 -30.21 11.33 -16.76
CA SER A 26 -29.73 10.01 -16.37
C SER A 26 -28.61 9.56 -17.30
N PHE A 27 -27.56 9.03 -16.71
CA PHE A 27 -26.46 8.41 -17.43
C PHE A 27 -26.45 6.93 -17.13
N ASP A 28 -26.52 6.11 -18.16
CA ASP A 28 -26.28 4.69 -18.04
C ASP A 28 -24.78 4.43 -18.15
N LEU A 29 -24.12 4.22 -17.01
CA LEU A 29 -22.73 3.81 -16.94
C LEU A 29 -22.65 2.29 -17.03
N ASN A 30 -22.34 1.78 -18.20
CA ASN A 30 -22.05 0.36 -18.38
C ASN A 30 -20.57 0.12 -18.07
N VAL A 31 -20.25 -0.12 -16.80
CA VAL A 31 -18.87 -0.40 -16.37
C VAL A 31 -18.60 -1.89 -16.51
N ASN A 32 -18.22 -2.33 -17.70
CA ASN A 32 -17.72 -3.68 -17.94
C ASN A 32 -16.23 -3.87 -17.60
N ALA A 33 -15.69 -3.04 -16.71
CA ALA A 33 -14.31 -3.16 -16.28
C ALA A 33 -14.16 -4.36 -15.35
N LYS A 34 -13.73 -5.48 -15.89
CA LYS A 34 -13.21 -6.60 -15.09
C LYS A 34 -11.89 -6.14 -14.47
N ILE A 35 -11.92 -5.76 -13.19
CA ILE A 35 -10.72 -5.43 -12.46
C ILE A 35 -9.97 -6.74 -12.19
N GLU A 36 -8.93 -7.00 -12.96
CA GLU A 36 -8.05 -8.14 -12.72
C GLU A 36 -7.02 -7.77 -11.64
N ARG A 37 -7.09 -8.48 -10.53
CA ARG A 37 -6.07 -8.43 -9.49
C ARG A 37 -5.13 -9.60 -9.69
N ARG A 38 -3.83 -9.33 -9.69
CA ARG A 38 -2.80 -10.37 -9.67
C ARG A 38 -2.30 -10.50 -8.24
N ILE A 39 -2.27 -11.72 -7.74
CA ILE A 39 -1.78 -12.04 -6.40
C ILE A 39 -0.59 -12.96 -6.56
N VAL A 40 0.51 -12.61 -5.92
CA VAL A 40 1.74 -13.39 -5.86
C VAL A 40 1.95 -13.78 -4.40
N ASP A 41 1.70 -15.05 -4.08
CA ASP A 41 2.00 -15.63 -2.77
C ASP A 41 3.46 -16.08 -2.77
N LEU A 42 4.25 -15.62 -1.81
CA LEU A 42 5.71 -15.71 -1.87
C LEU A 42 6.31 -16.46 -0.69
N ARG A 43 6.16 -15.96 0.52
CA ARG A 43 6.87 -16.41 1.74
C ARG A 43 8.39 -16.32 1.62
N GLU A 44 8.87 -15.29 0.94
CA GLU A 44 10.30 -15.01 0.81
C GLU A 44 10.82 -14.34 2.06
N THR A 45 11.98 -14.79 2.54
CA THR A 45 12.62 -14.26 3.75
C THR A 45 13.86 -13.45 3.43
N ALA A 46 14.04 -12.34 4.14
CA ALA A 46 15.27 -11.57 4.11
C ALA A 46 15.67 -11.16 5.53
N GLN A 47 16.96 -11.13 5.80
CA GLN A 47 17.51 -10.77 7.10
C GLN A 47 18.48 -9.62 6.98
N ALA A 48 18.34 -8.62 7.84
CA ALA A 48 19.26 -7.51 8.00
C ALA A 48 19.16 -6.94 9.42
N SER A 49 20.26 -6.44 9.95
CA SER A 49 20.32 -5.78 11.26
C SER A 49 19.69 -6.60 12.41
N GLY A 50 19.80 -7.94 12.34
CA GLY A 50 19.23 -8.85 13.34
C GLY A 50 17.71 -9.06 13.24
N ILE A 51 17.05 -8.47 12.23
CA ILE A 51 15.62 -8.61 12.00
C ILE A 51 15.38 -9.46 10.75
N THR A 52 14.48 -10.43 10.87
CA THR A 52 14.04 -11.29 9.76
C THR A 52 12.66 -10.85 9.32
N LEU A 53 12.55 -10.40 8.09
CA LEU A 53 11.27 -10.09 7.46
C LEU A 53 10.87 -11.19 6.48
N VAL A 54 9.57 -11.41 6.38
CA VAL A 54 8.95 -12.30 5.38
C VAL A 54 8.06 -11.45 4.48
N LEU A 55 8.31 -11.51 3.18
CA LEU A 55 7.38 -11.01 2.18
C LEU A 55 6.35 -12.11 1.89
N GLU A 56 5.18 -11.99 2.50
CA GLU A 56 4.13 -13.01 2.40
C GLU A 56 3.43 -12.97 1.05
N GLN A 57 3.10 -11.79 0.58
CA GLN A 57 2.27 -11.63 -0.60
C GLN A 57 2.47 -10.28 -1.27
N VAL A 58 2.38 -10.25 -2.59
CA VAL A 58 2.26 -9.01 -3.37
C VAL A 58 0.94 -9.03 -4.14
N ARG A 59 0.15 -7.97 -3.97
CA ARG A 59 -1.13 -7.76 -4.66
C ARG A 59 -0.99 -6.62 -5.65
N ILE A 60 -1.24 -6.88 -6.92
CA ILE A 60 -1.12 -5.91 -8.00
C ILE A 60 -2.51 -5.62 -8.53
N SER A 61 -2.93 -4.38 -8.48
CA SER A 61 -4.21 -3.89 -8.98
C SER A 61 -4.00 -2.67 -9.88
N PRO A 62 -5.01 -2.21 -10.63
CA PRO A 62 -4.88 -1.00 -11.44
C PRO A 62 -4.56 0.28 -10.65
N THR A 63 -4.87 0.29 -9.36
CA THR A 63 -4.75 1.50 -8.51
C THR A 63 -3.57 1.46 -7.55
N SER A 64 -3.05 0.26 -7.23
CA SER A 64 -1.95 0.12 -6.27
C SER A 64 -1.29 -1.25 -6.33
N VAL A 65 -0.02 -1.29 -5.91
CA VAL A 65 0.70 -2.51 -5.55
C VAL A 65 0.84 -2.54 -4.04
N HIS A 66 0.43 -3.63 -3.41
CA HIS A 66 0.53 -3.85 -1.98
C HIS A 66 1.50 -4.98 -1.70
N ALA A 67 2.56 -4.72 -0.97
CA ALA A 67 3.49 -5.72 -0.46
C ALA A 67 3.22 -5.94 1.04
N ILE A 68 2.88 -7.17 1.41
CA ILE A 68 2.59 -7.56 2.80
C ILE A 68 3.85 -8.15 3.40
N LEU A 69 4.37 -7.47 4.41
CA LEU A 69 5.60 -7.82 5.13
C LEU A 69 5.27 -8.21 6.57
N CYS A 70 5.86 -9.29 7.04
CA CYS A 70 5.70 -9.78 8.41
C CYS A 70 7.08 -9.89 9.07
N ASP A 71 7.14 -9.58 10.37
CA ASP A 71 8.35 -9.80 11.17
C ASP A 71 8.34 -11.25 11.69
N ALA A 72 9.34 -12.02 11.30
CA ALA A 72 9.57 -13.39 11.73
C ALA A 72 10.75 -13.52 12.70
N THR A 73 11.23 -12.41 13.26
CA THR A 73 12.32 -12.42 14.23
C THR A 73 11.89 -13.09 15.53
N ILE A 74 12.74 -13.94 16.05
CA ILE A 74 12.53 -14.54 17.39
C ILE A 74 13.02 -13.52 18.42
N TYR A 75 12.09 -13.07 19.27
CA TYR A 75 12.39 -12.15 20.36
C TYR A 75 12.45 -12.93 21.69
N ASP A 76 13.50 -12.74 22.46
CA ASP A 76 13.69 -13.42 23.76
C ASP A 76 12.65 -13.00 24.80
N GLN A 77 12.12 -11.80 24.67
CA GLN A 77 11.09 -11.25 25.56
C GLN A 77 10.11 -10.39 24.78
N GLY A 78 8.86 -10.83 24.73
CA GLY A 78 7.76 -10.06 24.15
C GLY A 78 7.42 -10.39 22.70
N SER A 79 6.48 -9.63 22.16
CA SER A 79 6.05 -9.71 20.76
C SER A 79 6.89 -8.81 19.87
N ALA A 80 6.86 -9.09 18.57
CA ALA A 80 7.46 -8.22 17.57
C ALA A 80 6.92 -6.77 17.69
N PRO A 81 7.78 -5.75 17.54
CA PRO A 81 7.31 -4.39 17.45
C PRO A 81 6.36 -4.19 16.26
N ASN A 82 5.46 -3.22 16.38
CA ASN A 82 4.62 -2.81 15.26
C ASN A 82 5.46 -1.96 14.30
N TRP A 83 6.17 -2.62 13.42
CA TRP A 83 7.03 -1.96 12.45
C TRP A 83 6.23 -1.23 11.37
N LEU A 84 6.70 -0.04 11.04
CA LEU A 84 6.45 0.65 9.78
C LEU A 84 7.73 0.56 8.96
N SER A 85 7.62 0.35 7.67
CA SER A 85 8.78 0.23 6.81
C SER A 85 8.83 1.31 5.73
N ALA A 86 10.05 1.62 5.31
CA ALA A 86 10.30 2.34 4.08
C ALA A 86 10.97 1.40 3.08
N GLY A 87 10.60 1.48 1.82
CA GLY A 87 11.12 0.58 0.81
C GLY A 87 11.05 1.12 -0.61
N VAL A 88 11.76 0.45 -1.48
CA VAL A 88 11.85 0.74 -2.91
C VAL A 88 11.41 -0.48 -3.68
N LEU A 89 10.46 -0.32 -4.59
CA LEU A 89 10.07 -1.35 -5.56
C LEU A 89 10.70 -1.01 -6.91
N THR A 90 11.43 -1.96 -7.47
CA THR A 90 12.08 -1.84 -8.77
C THR A 90 11.64 -2.99 -9.67
N THR A 91 11.40 -2.74 -10.94
CA THR A 91 11.05 -3.74 -11.95
C THR A 91 12.15 -3.90 -12.98
N GLU A 92 12.07 -4.94 -13.80
CA GLU A 92 13.00 -5.16 -14.94
C GLU A 92 12.96 -4.02 -15.95
N GLU A 93 11.82 -3.35 -16.12
CA GLU A 93 11.63 -2.20 -16.99
C GLU A 93 12.07 -0.87 -16.33
N GLU A 94 12.87 -0.96 -15.26
CA GLU A 94 13.44 0.17 -14.52
C GLU A 94 12.41 1.10 -13.85
N ALA A 95 11.14 0.69 -13.73
CA ALA A 95 10.20 1.42 -12.89
C ALA A 95 10.68 1.34 -11.44
N LYS A 96 10.77 2.49 -10.77
CA LYS A 96 11.29 2.61 -9.42
C LYS A 96 10.48 3.60 -8.61
N ASP A 97 9.96 3.16 -7.47
CA ASP A 97 9.27 4.01 -6.50
C ASP A 97 9.78 3.78 -5.09
N TYR A 98 9.91 4.88 -4.36
CA TYR A 98 10.17 4.88 -2.93
C TYR A 98 8.88 5.17 -2.17
N VAL A 99 8.59 4.35 -1.18
CA VAL A 99 7.39 4.45 -0.35
C VAL A 99 7.72 4.18 1.12
N GLN A 100 6.98 4.85 1.98
CA GLN A 100 6.95 4.59 3.42
C GLN A 100 5.54 4.15 3.82
N SER A 101 5.44 3.07 4.59
CA SER A 101 4.16 2.67 5.18
C SER A 101 3.74 3.68 6.27
N ASP A 102 2.46 3.89 6.43
CA ASP A 102 1.89 4.68 7.51
C ASP A 102 1.32 3.80 8.64
N ALA A 103 0.91 4.42 9.72
CA ALA A 103 0.37 3.71 10.89
C ALA A 103 -0.92 2.92 10.58
N SER A 104 -1.67 3.33 9.55
CA SER A 104 -2.89 2.63 9.12
C SER A 104 -2.61 1.34 8.35
N ALA A 105 -1.37 1.15 7.91
CA ALA A 105 -0.93 -0.04 7.18
C ALA A 105 -0.53 -1.21 8.09
N ILE A 106 -0.56 -1.03 9.41
CA ILE A 106 -0.26 -2.10 10.38
C ILE A 106 -1.45 -3.05 10.44
N SER A 107 -1.19 -4.34 10.19
CA SER A 107 -2.18 -5.40 10.42
C SER A 107 -1.99 -6.04 11.80
N ILE A 108 -3.03 -6.73 12.26
CA ILE A 108 -3.01 -7.51 13.50
C ILE A 108 -2.06 -8.69 13.28
N GLU A 109 -0.98 -8.88 13.97
CA GLU A 109 -0.05 -10.04 13.90
C GLU A 109 1.40 -9.73 13.47
N GLY A 110 1.87 -8.49 13.67
CA GLY A 110 3.26 -8.13 13.32
C GLY A 110 3.51 -8.00 11.82
N CYS A 111 2.45 -7.94 11.01
CA CYS A 111 2.53 -7.68 9.58
C CYS A 111 2.11 -6.25 9.27
N HIS A 112 2.66 -5.68 8.23
CA HIS A 112 2.30 -4.37 7.72
C HIS A 112 2.35 -4.34 6.18
N THR A 113 1.80 -3.31 5.58
CA THR A 113 1.69 -3.21 4.13
C THR A 113 2.42 -1.99 3.61
N LEU A 114 3.31 -2.19 2.63
CA LEU A 114 3.81 -1.14 1.76
C LEU A 114 2.89 -0.99 0.55
N LYS A 115 2.46 0.24 0.29
CA LYS A 115 1.59 0.55 -0.83
C LYS A 115 2.31 1.45 -1.83
N PHE A 116 2.46 0.96 -3.05
CA PHE A 116 3.05 1.69 -4.17
C PHE A 116 1.97 2.14 -5.16
N PRO A 117 2.12 3.30 -5.82
CA PRO A 117 1.22 3.73 -6.88
C PRO A 117 1.29 2.75 -8.06
N ALA A 118 0.16 2.35 -8.60
CA ALA A 118 0.11 1.28 -9.58
C ALA A 118 0.28 1.68 -11.02
N ALA A 119 0.16 2.97 -11.34
CA ALA A 119 0.05 3.43 -12.73
C ALA A 119 1.16 2.89 -13.65
N GLN A 120 2.36 2.74 -13.12
CA GLN A 120 3.51 2.23 -13.89
C GLN A 120 3.74 0.72 -13.75
N TYR A 121 3.14 0.05 -12.75
CA TYR A 121 3.39 -1.37 -12.47
C TYR A 121 2.33 -2.32 -13.03
N TYR A 122 1.10 -1.83 -13.20
CA TYR A 122 -0.05 -2.69 -13.50
C TYR A 122 0.10 -3.49 -14.79
N ASN A 123 0.77 -2.93 -15.79
CA ASN A 123 0.98 -3.59 -17.08
C ASN A 123 2.32 -4.33 -17.18
N GLN A 124 3.16 -4.23 -16.15
CA GLN A 124 4.47 -4.86 -16.15
C GLN A 124 4.39 -6.30 -15.59
N SER A 125 5.28 -7.14 -16.08
CA SER A 125 5.53 -8.49 -15.61
C SER A 125 7.04 -8.74 -15.53
N GLY A 126 7.45 -9.93 -15.16
CA GLY A 126 8.86 -10.28 -15.09
C GLY A 126 9.43 -10.13 -13.67
N ARG A 127 10.71 -9.92 -13.56
CA ARG A 127 11.39 -9.86 -12.26
C ARG A 127 11.20 -8.50 -11.59
N TRP A 128 10.69 -8.53 -10.36
CA TRP A 128 10.58 -7.36 -9.50
C TRP A 128 11.45 -7.54 -8.26
N THR A 129 11.95 -6.44 -7.73
CA THR A 129 12.75 -6.42 -6.51
C THR A 129 12.19 -5.38 -5.55
N LEU A 130 11.82 -5.84 -4.35
CA LEU A 130 11.46 -4.99 -3.24
C LEU A 130 12.65 -4.92 -2.29
N THR A 131 13.15 -3.72 -2.01
CA THR A 131 14.18 -3.47 -1.01
C THR A 131 13.59 -2.63 0.12
N VAL A 132 13.49 -3.20 1.31
CA VAL A 132 13.14 -2.46 2.53
C VAL A 132 14.43 -1.86 3.09
N THR A 133 14.43 -0.55 3.33
CA THR A 133 15.63 0.20 3.71
C THR A 133 15.65 0.60 5.18
N SER A 134 14.47 0.71 5.79
CA SER A 134 14.36 1.02 7.21
C SER A 134 13.07 0.49 7.82
N LEU A 135 13.13 0.26 9.13
CA LEU A 135 11.99 -0.08 9.98
C LEU A 135 11.89 0.96 11.08
N THR A 136 10.69 1.40 11.40
CA THR A 136 10.41 2.34 12.47
C THR A 136 9.28 1.80 13.33
N ALA A 137 9.44 1.77 14.64
CA ALA A 137 8.40 1.39 15.57
C ALA A 137 8.24 2.48 16.63
N PRO A 138 7.01 2.87 16.98
CA PRO A 138 6.79 3.81 18.07
C PRO A 138 7.24 3.18 19.40
N ASP A 139 8.10 3.88 20.13
CA ASP A 139 8.50 3.50 21.50
C ASP A 139 7.82 4.43 22.49
N HIS A 140 6.67 4.00 23.00
CA HIS A 140 5.87 4.77 23.94
C HIS A 140 6.54 4.91 25.32
N ALA A 141 7.51 4.07 25.65
CA ALA A 141 8.20 4.11 26.95
C ALA A 141 9.30 5.18 27.01
N GLN A 142 9.92 5.48 25.87
CA GLN A 142 11.00 6.45 25.78
C GLN A 142 10.63 7.74 25.06
N GLY A 143 9.43 7.82 24.49
CA GLY A 143 8.96 9.00 23.76
C GLY A 143 9.70 9.27 22.45
N GLN A 144 10.48 8.30 21.97
CA GLN A 144 11.20 8.35 20.70
C GLN A 144 10.92 7.09 19.91
N ASP A 145 10.83 7.21 18.59
CA ASP A 145 10.66 6.06 17.72
C ASP A 145 11.96 5.25 17.63
N LYS A 146 11.81 3.94 17.76
CA LYS A 146 12.90 3.00 17.48
C LYS A 146 13.06 2.89 15.98
N GLN A 147 14.23 3.23 15.47
CA GLN A 147 14.54 3.10 14.04
C GLN A 147 15.67 2.10 13.82
N VAL A 148 15.49 1.23 12.83
CA VAL A 148 16.49 0.26 12.39
C VAL A 148 16.68 0.41 10.89
N SER A 149 17.90 0.68 10.47
CA SER A 149 18.29 0.73 9.07
C SER A 149 18.84 -0.62 8.63
N GLY A 150 18.55 -1.03 7.41
CA GLY A 150 18.99 -2.30 6.86
C GLY A 150 18.76 -2.38 5.35
N SER A 151 18.97 -3.55 4.79
CA SER A 151 18.66 -3.85 3.41
C SER A 151 18.04 -5.25 3.33
N TRP A 152 16.72 -5.32 3.41
CA TRP A 152 15.96 -6.56 3.23
C TRP A 152 15.53 -6.61 1.77
N VAL A 153 16.12 -7.51 0.99
CA VAL A 153 15.92 -7.60 -0.45
C VAL A 153 15.10 -8.84 -0.78
N PHE A 154 13.99 -8.63 -1.47
CA PHE A 154 13.10 -9.67 -1.95
C PHE A 154 13.01 -9.59 -3.47
N SER A 155 13.23 -10.72 -4.16
CA SER A 155 13.11 -10.80 -5.62
C SER A 155 12.08 -11.83 -6.00
N PHE A 156 11.13 -11.45 -6.84
CA PHE A 156 10.03 -12.31 -7.25
C PHE A 156 9.63 -12.08 -8.71
N ILE A 157 8.84 -12.99 -9.25
CA ILE A 157 8.31 -12.88 -10.60
C ILE A 157 6.86 -12.40 -10.53
N ALA A 158 6.61 -11.22 -11.06
CA ALA A 158 5.26 -10.73 -11.27
C ALA A 158 4.66 -11.41 -12.51
N PRO A 159 3.51 -12.10 -12.39
CA PRO A 159 2.91 -12.80 -13.51
C PRO A 159 2.43 -11.82 -14.59
N ALA A 160 2.39 -12.28 -15.83
CA ALA A 160 1.75 -11.54 -16.91
C ALA A 160 0.25 -11.38 -16.63
N LYS A 161 -0.33 -10.38 -17.30
CA LYS A 161 -1.75 -10.06 -17.23
C LYS A 161 -2.59 -11.06 -18.03
#